data_7340e6e22fd15084b1818941e6944b41
#
_entry.id   7340e6e22fd15084b1818941e6944b41
#
_cell.length_a   1.000
_cell.length_b   1.000
_cell.length_c   1.000
_cell.angle_alpha   90.00
_cell.angle_beta   90.00
_cell.angle_gamma   90.00
#
_symmetry.space_group_name_H-M   'P 1'
#
loop_
_entity.id
_entity.type
_entity.pdbx_description
1 polymer ?
#
loop_
_entity_poly.entity_id
_entity_poly.type
_entity_poly.pdbx_seq_one_letter_code
_entity_poly.pdbx_strand_id
1 'polypeptide(L)'
;MTQSGRPLVAFRGVDKRFSVGGRAAVAGLDLEVARGEFLTLLGPSGSGKTTTLMMLAGFETPSAGDILLDGRSLGGRPPYKRNMGVVFQNYALFPHMSVAGNLAFPLAVRGIKGAAAKARVDAALALVKLDGLGSRRPDALSGGQRQRVALARALIFEPDLVLMDEPLGALDRQLREHLQSEIKRIQQALGLTILYVTHDQDEALTLSDRVAVFAEGSIQQIGSPAQIYDRPANAFVAGFVGENNLLAGTLVARQGDECSIRLRGGQMVTATATGTIAPGDDVIAAVRPEHVGTGADRPAHCNTLDARVDELVYRGDHSRIRVGLEGGGSLLIRAPSAPGVAVAERLPVGWCRDRCFAFPAAGLALASTDTGA
;
A
#
# COMPACT_ATOMS: atom_id res chain seq x y z
N MET A 1 3.13 -3.96 -23.26
CA MET A 1 4.51 -4.42 -23.52
C MET A 1 5.44 -3.40 -22.94
N THR A 2 5.88 -3.60 -21.69
CA THR A 2 6.84 -2.73 -21.00
C THR A 2 8.21 -2.96 -21.64
N GLN A 3 8.81 -1.88 -22.14
CA GLN A 3 10.20 -1.89 -22.59
C GLN A 3 11.07 -2.41 -21.44
N SER A 4 11.75 -3.55 -21.66
CA SER A 4 12.82 -4.06 -20.81
C SER A 4 14.03 -3.11 -20.88
N GLY A 5 13.86 -1.92 -20.34
CA GLY A 5 14.89 -0.89 -20.22
C GLY A 5 15.46 -0.91 -18.81
N ARG A 6 16.67 -0.44 -18.66
CA ARG A 6 17.36 -0.25 -17.38
C ARG A 6 16.47 0.50 -16.37
N PRO A 7 16.33 0.04 -15.10
CA PRO A 7 15.54 0.74 -14.10
C PRO A 7 16.07 2.16 -13.86
N LEU A 8 15.16 3.11 -13.58
CA LEU A 8 15.55 4.46 -13.20
C LEU A 8 16.24 4.46 -11.84
N VAL A 9 15.66 3.75 -10.88
CA VAL A 9 16.23 3.57 -9.53
C VAL A 9 16.48 2.10 -9.27
N ALA A 10 17.62 1.79 -8.64
CA ALA A 10 17.88 0.46 -8.10
C ALA A 10 18.52 0.55 -6.71
N PHE A 11 17.91 -0.12 -5.75
CA PHE A 11 18.52 -0.43 -4.45
C PHE A 11 19.18 -1.79 -4.57
N ARG A 12 20.40 -1.92 -4.05
CA ARG A 12 21.21 -3.15 -4.11
C ARG A 12 21.72 -3.49 -2.72
N GLY A 13 21.11 -4.48 -2.08
CA GLY A 13 21.46 -4.97 -0.76
C GLY A 13 21.52 -3.86 0.29
N VAL A 14 20.56 -2.92 0.27
CA VAL A 14 20.60 -1.72 1.10
C VAL A 14 20.18 -2.00 2.52
N ASP A 15 21.05 -1.67 3.47
CA ASP A 15 20.78 -1.72 4.90
C ASP A 15 20.72 -0.31 5.50
N LYS A 16 19.88 -0.12 6.52
CA LYS A 16 19.91 1.05 7.41
C LYS A 16 19.75 0.65 8.86
N ARG A 17 20.73 1.05 9.67
CA ARG A 17 20.70 0.96 11.14
C ARG A 17 20.98 2.35 11.70
N PHE A 18 20.18 2.77 12.68
CA PHE A 18 20.38 4.06 13.36
C PHE A 18 21.29 3.96 14.58
N SER A 19 21.51 2.75 15.12
CA SER A 19 22.43 2.51 16.21
C SER A 19 23.23 1.22 16.01
N VAL A 20 24.42 1.18 16.53
CA VAL A 20 25.29 -0.01 16.49
C VAL A 20 24.61 -1.13 17.30
N GLY A 21 24.42 -2.30 16.69
CA GLY A 21 23.74 -3.45 17.32
C GLY A 21 22.21 -3.33 17.38
N GLY A 22 21.61 -2.20 16.97
CA GLY A 22 20.16 -2.03 16.92
C GLY A 22 19.52 -2.80 15.77
N ARG A 23 18.18 -2.99 15.87
CA ARG A 23 17.38 -3.58 14.79
C ARG A 23 17.54 -2.72 13.51
N ALA A 24 17.69 -3.37 12.38
CA ALA A 24 17.74 -2.67 11.10
C ALA A 24 16.36 -2.04 10.80
N ALA A 25 16.37 -0.75 10.49
CA ALA A 25 15.18 -0.08 10.00
C ALA A 25 14.87 -0.47 8.54
N VAL A 26 15.93 -0.82 7.77
CA VAL A 26 15.84 -1.44 6.44
C VAL A 26 16.93 -2.52 6.41
N ALA A 27 16.59 -3.72 5.91
CA ALA A 27 17.45 -4.88 5.91
C ALA A 27 17.50 -5.52 4.50
N GLY A 28 18.69 -5.54 3.90
CA GLY A 28 18.97 -6.22 2.63
C GLY A 28 18.04 -5.82 1.49
N LEU A 29 17.69 -4.54 1.38
CA LEU A 29 16.70 -4.09 0.41
C LEU A 29 17.23 -4.16 -1.02
N ASP A 30 16.60 -5.00 -1.84
CA ASP A 30 16.70 -5.02 -3.29
C ASP A 30 15.37 -4.55 -3.89
N LEU A 31 15.40 -3.44 -4.66
CA LEU A 31 14.21 -2.85 -5.25
C LEU A 31 14.58 -2.10 -6.53
N GLU A 32 13.81 -2.32 -7.58
CA GLU A 32 13.93 -1.59 -8.83
C GLU A 32 12.66 -0.79 -9.12
N VAL A 33 12.84 0.45 -9.59
CA VAL A 33 11.77 1.33 -10.06
C VAL A 33 12.00 1.63 -11.53
N ALA A 34 11.02 1.29 -12.37
CA ALA A 34 11.09 1.54 -13.81
C ALA A 34 10.81 3.04 -14.13
N ARG A 35 11.22 3.48 -15.32
CA ARG A 35 10.87 4.83 -15.77
C ARG A 35 9.37 4.94 -16.05
N GLY A 36 8.76 6.04 -15.64
CA GLY A 36 7.32 6.30 -15.78
C GLY A 36 6.45 5.46 -14.85
N GLU A 37 7.04 4.65 -13.96
CA GLU A 37 6.32 3.80 -13.00
C GLU A 37 5.82 4.60 -11.79
N PHE A 38 4.62 4.27 -11.35
CA PHE A 38 4.09 4.65 -10.04
C PHE A 38 4.27 3.46 -9.09
N LEU A 39 5.35 3.47 -8.30
CA LEU A 39 5.61 2.43 -7.29
C LEU A 39 5.25 2.93 -5.90
N THR A 40 4.42 2.16 -5.18
CA THR A 40 4.07 2.46 -3.79
C THR A 40 4.77 1.51 -2.81
N LEU A 41 5.36 2.08 -1.76
CA LEU A 41 5.80 1.36 -0.56
C LEU A 41 4.65 1.40 0.45
N LEU A 42 4.01 0.26 0.67
CA LEU A 42 2.87 0.10 1.57
C LEU A 42 3.27 -0.72 2.81
N GLY A 43 2.80 -0.36 3.99
CA GLY A 43 3.07 -1.15 5.20
C GLY A 43 2.75 -0.40 6.48
N PRO A 44 2.78 -1.05 7.64
CA PRO A 44 2.52 -0.42 8.93
C PRO A 44 3.56 0.64 9.28
N SER A 45 3.23 1.51 10.24
CA SER A 45 4.16 2.52 10.76
C SER A 45 5.42 1.84 11.29
N GLY A 46 6.59 2.44 11.05
CA GLY A 46 7.88 1.88 11.48
C GLY A 46 8.42 0.71 10.65
N SER A 47 7.78 0.32 9.54
CA SER A 47 8.25 -0.79 8.68
C SER A 47 9.45 -0.47 7.79
N GLY A 48 9.96 0.78 7.78
CA GLY A 48 11.15 1.17 7.00
C GLY A 48 10.87 1.99 5.73
N LYS A 49 9.61 2.22 5.34
CA LYS A 49 9.22 2.92 4.09
C LYS A 49 9.78 4.34 3.98
N THR A 50 9.47 5.19 4.95
CA THR A 50 9.98 6.58 5.01
C THR A 50 11.51 6.59 5.04
N THR A 51 12.14 5.68 5.80
CA THR A 51 13.60 5.55 5.82
C THR A 51 14.16 5.23 4.43
N THR A 52 13.52 4.32 3.69
CA THR A 52 13.89 3.98 2.31
C THR A 52 13.79 5.20 1.39
N LEU A 53 12.68 5.96 1.49
CA LEU A 53 12.50 7.19 0.72
C LEU A 53 13.54 8.25 1.10
N MET A 54 13.84 8.43 2.38
CA MET A 54 14.83 9.42 2.86
C MET A 54 16.27 9.07 2.43
N MET A 55 16.62 7.78 2.36
CA MET A 55 17.90 7.35 1.79
C MET A 55 17.99 7.68 0.30
N LEU A 56 16.93 7.46 -0.48
CA LEU A 56 16.87 7.81 -1.89
C LEU A 56 16.93 9.32 -2.11
N ALA A 57 16.23 10.10 -1.29
CA ALA A 57 16.26 11.56 -1.32
C ALA A 57 17.63 12.16 -0.89
N GLY A 58 18.43 11.40 -0.12
CA GLY A 58 19.75 11.81 0.37
C GLY A 58 19.75 12.54 1.70
N PHE A 59 18.63 12.48 2.44
CA PHE A 59 18.53 12.95 3.84
C PHE A 59 19.09 11.94 4.83
N GLU A 60 19.11 10.65 4.43
CA GLU A 60 19.72 9.57 5.17
C GLU A 60 20.77 8.86 4.32
N THR A 61 21.81 8.32 4.98
CA THR A 61 22.85 7.52 4.32
C THR A 61 22.63 6.05 4.60
N PRO A 62 22.65 5.14 3.62
CA PRO A 62 22.67 3.71 3.85
C PRO A 62 23.81 3.30 4.78
N SER A 63 23.59 2.30 5.63
CA SER A 63 24.64 1.69 6.44
C SER A 63 25.46 0.66 5.65
N ALA A 64 24.85 0.03 4.64
CA ALA A 64 25.47 -0.87 3.68
C ALA A 64 24.67 -0.88 2.36
N GLY A 65 25.25 -1.46 1.32
CA GLY A 65 24.64 -1.50 -0.01
C GLY A 65 24.77 -0.19 -0.78
N ASP A 66 24.12 -0.09 -1.92
CA ASP A 66 24.18 1.09 -2.77
C ASP A 66 22.81 1.41 -3.40
N ILE A 67 22.59 2.71 -3.67
CA ILE A 67 21.40 3.20 -4.35
C ILE A 67 21.84 3.84 -5.65
N LEU A 68 21.30 3.35 -6.75
CA LEU A 68 21.64 3.80 -8.09
C LEU A 68 20.50 4.61 -8.69
N LEU A 69 20.82 5.73 -9.33
CA LEU A 69 19.93 6.49 -10.21
C LEU A 69 20.50 6.45 -11.62
N ASP A 70 19.71 5.94 -12.55
CA ASP A 70 20.14 5.74 -13.94
C ASP A 70 21.49 4.97 -14.02
N GLY A 71 21.65 4.01 -13.08
CA GLY A 71 22.81 3.16 -12.91
C GLY A 71 24.08 3.85 -12.41
N ARG A 72 23.95 5.06 -11.91
CA ARG A 72 25.04 5.78 -11.23
C ARG A 72 24.76 5.84 -9.75
N SER A 73 25.77 5.50 -8.94
CA SER A 73 25.64 5.56 -7.48
C SER A 73 25.27 6.98 -7.00
N LEU A 74 24.36 7.03 -6.05
CA LEU A 74 23.97 8.24 -5.33
C LEU A 74 24.83 8.47 -4.07
N GLY A 75 25.74 7.58 -3.76
CA GLY A 75 26.66 7.69 -2.63
C GLY A 75 27.38 9.05 -2.61
N GLY A 76 27.35 9.74 -1.47
CA GLY A 76 27.98 11.05 -1.29
C GLY A 76 27.33 12.23 -2.04
N ARG A 77 26.25 12.02 -2.81
CA ARG A 77 25.52 13.11 -3.46
C ARG A 77 24.51 13.74 -2.49
N PRO A 78 24.63 15.05 -2.20
CA PRO A 78 23.66 15.73 -1.34
C PRO A 78 22.28 15.84 -2.03
N PRO A 79 21.17 16.00 -1.27
CA PRO A 79 19.80 16.02 -1.80
C PRO A 79 19.59 16.97 -3.00
N TYR A 80 20.09 18.19 -2.92
CA TYR A 80 19.90 19.20 -3.96
C TYR A 80 20.59 18.89 -5.30
N LYS A 81 21.50 17.90 -5.34
CA LYS A 81 22.18 17.42 -6.56
C LYS A 81 21.55 16.14 -7.13
N ARG A 82 20.50 15.60 -6.51
CA ARG A 82 19.87 14.34 -6.97
C ARG A 82 18.77 14.55 -8.03
N ASN A 83 18.37 15.77 -8.30
CA ASN A 83 17.31 16.16 -9.25
C ASN A 83 15.97 15.44 -9.01
N MET A 84 15.60 15.27 -7.73
CA MET A 84 14.35 14.63 -7.31
C MET A 84 13.41 15.65 -6.70
N GLY A 85 12.12 15.58 -7.06
CA GLY A 85 11.05 16.32 -6.39
C GLY A 85 10.65 15.58 -5.11
N VAL A 86 10.45 16.30 -4.01
CA VAL A 86 10.02 15.68 -2.73
C VAL A 86 8.78 16.38 -2.22
N VAL A 87 7.74 15.59 -1.91
CA VAL A 87 6.53 16.01 -1.19
C VAL A 87 6.53 15.33 0.17
N PHE A 88 6.67 16.12 1.23
CA PHE A 88 6.66 15.63 2.60
C PHE A 88 5.25 15.54 3.16
N GLN A 89 5.04 14.75 4.18
CA GLN A 89 3.77 14.56 4.89
C GLN A 89 3.14 15.86 5.39
N ASN A 90 3.95 16.81 5.86
CA ASN A 90 3.51 18.13 6.32
C ASN A 90 3.60 19.22 5.23
N TYR A 91 3.76 18.79 3.95
CA TYR A 91 3.94 19.64 2.76
C TYR A 91 5.21 20.50 2.76
N ALA A 92 5.81 20.82 3.90
CA ALA A 92 7.03 21.61 4.11
C ALA A 92 7.06 22.93 3.27
N LEU A 93 5.91 23.61 3.16
CA LEU A 93 5.84 24.91 2.50
C LEU A 93 6.51 25.98 3.38
N PHE A 94 7.20 26.92 2.75
CA PHE A 94 7.81 28.07 3.44
C PHE A 94 6.71 29.06 3.86
N PRO A 95 6.39 29.19 5.16
CA PRO A 95 5.23 29.96 5.60
C PRO A 95 5.39 31.46 5.39
N HIS A 96 6.63 31.96 5.34
CA HIS A 96 6.97 33.36 5.13
C HIS A 96 6.96 33.77 3.64
N MET A 97 6.85 32.82 2.71
CA MET A 97 6.76 33.06 1.27
C MET A 97 5.33 32.94 0.76
N SER A 98 5.00 33.68 -0.30
CA SER A 98 3.77 33.44 -1.06
C SER A 98 3.80 32.09 -1.79
N VAL A 99 2.65 31.65 -2.34
CA VAL A 99 2.56 30.47 -3.20
C VAL A 99 3.53 30.58 -4.37
N ALA A 100 3.51 31.70 -5.09
CA ALA A 100 4.45 31.93 -6.19
C ALA A 100 5.92 31.91 -5.73
N GLY A 101 6.21 32.44 -4.54
CA GLY A 101 7.54 32.37 -3.92
C GLY A 101 7.99 30.94 -3.63
N ASN A 102 7.09 30.11 -3.08
CA ASN A 102 7.35 28.69 -2.86
C ASN A 102 7.66 27.94 -4.16
N LEU A 103 6.92 28.24 -5.22
CA LEU A 103 7.13 27.63 -6.54
C LEU A 103 8.41 28.14 -7.21
N ALA A 104 8.72 29.43 -7.08
CA ALA A 104 9.94 30.01 -7.66
C ALA A 104 11.22 29.57 -6.95
N PHE A 105 11.17 29.16 -5.69
CA PHE A 105 12.35 28.81 -4.90
C PHE A 105 13.22 27.70 -5.55
N PRO A 106 12.67 26.54 -5.98
CA PRO A 106 13.49 25.51 -6.63
C PRO A 106 14.12 25.98 -7.96
N LEU A 107 13.45 26.89 -8.67
CA LEU A 107 13.97 27.48 -9.91
C LEU A 107 15.13 28.42 -9.61
N ALA A 108 15.01 29.26 -8.58
CA ALA A 108 16.07 30.17 -8.17
C ALA A 108 17.35 29.43 -7.77
N VAL A 109 17.25 28.32 -7.04
CA VAL A 109 18.38 27.43 -6.69
C VAL A 109 19.09 26.88 -7.94
N ARG A 110 18.34 26.69 -9.04
CA ARG A 110 18.87 26.24 -10.34
C ARG A 110 19.27 27.38 -11.28
N GLY A 111 19.29 28.63 -10.79
CA GLY A 111 19.67 29.79 -11.56
C GLY A 111 18.60 30.32 -12.54
N ILE A 112 17.37 29.76 -12.52
CA ILE A 112 16.27 30.20 -13.38
C ILE A 112 15.56 31.36 -12.69
N LYS A 113 15.58 32.55 -13.30
CA LYS A 113 15.05 33.81 -12.73
C LYS A 113 14.26 34.62 -13.76
N GLY A 114 13.63 35.71 -13.31
CA GLY A 114 12.97 36.70 -14.18
C GLY A 114 11.77 36.13 -14.92
N ALA A 115 11.57 36.51 -16.17
CA ALA A 115 10.40 36.12 -16.97
C ALA A 115 10.27 34.61 -17.16
N ALA A 116 11.40 33.89 -17.30
CA ALA A 116 11.38 32.42 -17.43
C ALA A 116 10.87 31.73 -16.18
N ALA A 117 11.28 32.18 -14.98
CA ALA A 117 10.75 31.65 -13.74
C ALA A 117 9.26 31.97 -13.58
N LYS A 118 8.83 33.20 -13.92
CA LYS A 118 7.42 33.60 -13.86
C LYS A 118 6.56 32.71 -14.74
N ALA A 119 6.95 32.49 -15.99
CA ALA A 119 6.21 31.63 -16.92
C ALA A 119 6.05 30.19 -16.39
N ARG A 120 7.12 29.61 -15.80
CA ARG A 120 7.04 28.27 -15.19
C ARG A 120 6.15 28.26 -13.94
N VAL A 121 6.15 29.31 -13.11
CA VAL A 121 5.27 29.44 -11.96
C VAL A 121 3.80 29.51 -12.40
N ASP A 122 3.49 30.32 -13.40
CA ASP A 122 2.14 30.45 -13.95
C ASP A 122 1.65 29.09 -14.52
N ALA A 123 2.49 28.40 -15.30
CA ALA A 123 2.19 27.07 -15.83
C ALA A 123 2.00 26.02 -14.72
N ALA A 124 2.81 26.05 -13.66
CA ALA A 124 2.68 25.13 -12.53
C ALA A 124 1.38 25.37 -11.73
N LEU A 125 0.98 26.64 -11.56
CA LEU A 125 -0.31 26.98 -10.94
C LEU A 125 -1.49 26.46 -11.77
N ALA A 126 -1.45 26.64 -13.09
CA ALA A 126 -2.47 26.13 -14.00
C ALA A 126 -2.55 24.59 -13.96
N LEU A 127 -1.40 23.88 -13.95
CA LEU A 127 -1.34 22.43 -13.89
C LEU A 127 -2.12 21.85 -12.69
N VAL A 128 -2.00 22.52 -11.52
CA VAL A 128 -2.66 22.09 -10.27
C VAL A 128 -3.95 22.85 -9.98
N LYS A 129 -4.49 23.62 -10.92
CA LYS A 129 -5.75 24.39 -10.82
C LYS A 129 -5.77 25.37 -9.65
N LEU A 130 -4.70 26.12 -9.47
CA LEU A 130 -4.56 27.16 -8.47
C LEU A 130 -4.31 28.54 -9.08
N ASP A 131 -4.86 28.80 -10.27
CA ASP A 131 -4.78 30.10 -10.94
C ASP A 131 -5.27 31.21 -10.01
N GLY A 132 -4.60 32.35 -10.05
CA GLY A 132 -4.94 33.49 -9.21
C GLY A 132 -4.53 33.41 -7.73
N LEU A 133 -4.02 32.28 -7.24
CA LEU A 133 -3.62 32.11 -5.83
C LEU A 133 -2.13 32.39 -5.58
N GLY A 134 -1.38 32.80 -6.58
CA GLY A 134 0.08 32.99 -6.49
C GLY A 134 0.55 33.97 -5.42
N SER A 135 -0.24 35.02 -5.11
CA SER A 135 0.09 36.02 -4.09
C SER A 135 -0.27 35.60 -2.65
N ARG A 136 -1.08 34.56 -2.46
CA ARG A 136 -1.49 34.10 -1.13
C ARG A 136 -0.33 33.44 -0.39
N ARG A 137 -0.41 33.44 0.96
CA ARG A 137 0.49 32.66 1.81
C ARG A 137 -0.08 31.28 2.12
N PRO A 138 0.74 30.29 2.51
CA PRO A 138 0.30 28.93 2.81
C PRO A 138 -0.76 28.85 3.92
N ASP A 139 -0.74 29.73 4.89
CA ASP A 139 -1.71 29.82 5.99
C ASP A 139 -3.13 30.21 5.53
N ALA A 140 -3.22 30.95 4.41
CA ALA A 140 -4.49 31.32 3.80
C ALA A 140 -5.07 30.25 2.84
N LEU A 141 -4.48 29.06 2.80
CA LEU A 141 -4.88 27.96 1.91
C LEU A 141 -5.55 26.81 2.68
N SER A 142 -6.49 26.13 2.03
CA SER A 142 -7.01 24.85 2.53
C SER A 142 -5.93 23.75 2.51
N GLY A 143 -6.15 22.62 3.22
CA GLY A 143 -5.24 21.47 3.23
C GLY A 143 -4.93 20.96 1.82
N GLY A 144 -5.96 20.74 0.99
CA GLY A 144 -5.79 20.29 -0.38
C GLY A 144 -5.10 21.31 -1.29
N GLN A 145 -5.32 22.62 -1.05
CA GLN A 145 -4.57 23.66 -1.78
C GLN A 145 -3.09 23.67 -1.40
N ARG A 146 -2.76 23.52 -0.11
CA ARG A 146 -1.35 23.39 0.33
C ARG A 146 -0.67 22.19 -0.30
N GLN A 147 -1.36 21.06 -0.37
CA GLN A 147 -0.82 19.87 -1.01
C GLN A 147 -0.56 20.07 -2.50
N ARG A 148 -1.50 20.68 -3.25
CA ARG A 148 -1.32 21.01 -4.67
C ARG A 148 -0.13 21.94 -4.89
N VAL A 149 0.08 22.93 -4.02
CA VAL A 149 1.29 23.78 -4.06
C VAL A 149 2.56 22.96 -3.84
N ALA A 150 2.55 22.03 -2.86
CA ALA A 150 3.71 21.17 -2.61
C ALA A 150 4.02 20.25 -3.80
N LEU A 151 2.98 19.69 -4.43
CA LEU A 151 3.11 18.90 -5.65
C LEU A 151 3.68 19.75 -6.81
N ALA A 152 3.09 20.91 -7.07
CA ALA A 152 3.56 21.82 -8.11
C ALA A 152 5.03 22.24 -7.87
N ARG A 153 5.41 22.51 -6.61
CA ARG A 153 6.80 22.84 -6.23
C ARG A 153 7.77 21.69 -6.50
N ALA A 154 7.33 20.45 -6.28
CA ALA A 154 8.12 19.27 -6.55
C ALA A 154 8.30 19.01 -8.07
N LEU A 155 7.36 19.47 -8.90
CA LEU A 155 7.34 19.24 -10.35
C LEU A 155 7.95 20.36 -11.18
N ILE A 156 7.99 21.61 -10.68
CA ILE A 156 8.26 22.82 -11.46
C ILE A 156 9.62 22.85 -12.18
N PHE A 157 10.57 22.06 -11.70
CA PHE A 157 11.92 21.98 -12.29
C PHE A 157 12.12 20.70 -13.13
N GLU A 158 11.03 20.00 -13.46
CA GLU A 158 11.01 18.79 -14.30
C GLU A 158 11.97 17.70 -13.76
N PRO A 159 11.71 17.17 -12.54
CA PRO A 159 12.57 16.16 -11.94
C PRO A 159 12.48 14.82 -12.67
N ASP A 160 13.54 14.02 -12.60
CA ASP A 160 13.56 12.64 -13.11
C ASP A 160 12.64 11.70 -12.28
N LEU A 161 12.48 11.99 -10.98
CA LEU A 161 11.77 11.20 -10.01
C LEU A 161 11.06 12.09 -8.98
N VAL A 162 9.86 11.74 -8.63
CA VAL A 162 9.10 12.37 -7.54
C VAL A 162 8.94 11.40 -6.37
N LEU A 163 9.31 11.86 -5.20
CA LEU A 163 9.21 11.13 -3.94
C LEU A 163 8.06 11.72 -3.12
N MET A 164 7.15 10.92 -2.65
CA MET A 164 5.99 11.37 -1.86
C MET A 164 5.90 10.57 -0.56
N ASP A 165 6.00 11.25 0.57
CA ASP A 165 5.91 10.64 1.91
C ASP A 165 4.56 10.97 2.55
N GLU A 166 3.62 10.03 2.54
CA GLU A 166 2.25 10.14 3.08
C GLU A 166 1.52 11.46 2.72
N PRO A 167 1.52 11.89 1.45
CA PRO A 167 1.07 13.23 1.10
C PRO A 167 -0.43 13.48 1.30
N LEU A 168 -1.24 12.42 1.46
CA LEU A 168 -2.70 12.49 1.60
C LEU A 168 -3.22 12.21 3.02
N GLY A 169 -2.33 11.85 3.96
CA GLY A 169 -2.71 11.34 5.28
C GLY A 169 -3.52 12.29 6.16
N ALA A 170 -3.39 13.61 5.96
CA ALA A 170 -4.07 14.63 6.77
C ALA A 170 -5.39 15.15 6.18
N LEU A 171 -5.93 14.48 5.14
CA LEU A 171 -7.10 14.94 4.40
C LEU A 171 -8.35 14.10 4.69
N ASP A 172 -9.52 14.74 4.58
CA ASP A 172 -10.80 14.02 4.58
C ASP A 172 -10.92 13.08 3.38
N ARG A 173 -11.84 12.12 3.46
CA ARG A 173 -12.00 11.04 2.47
C ARG A 173 -12.29 11.57 1.07
N GLN A 174 -13.26 12.47 0.93
CA GLN A 174 -13.70 12.97 -0.37
C GLN A 174 -12.59 13.76 -1.09
N LEU A 175 -11.90 14.61 -0.34
CA LEU A 175 -10.77 15.38 -0.87
C LEU A 175 -9.59 14.46 -1.24
N ARG A 176 -9.35 13.41 -0.45
CA ARG A 176 -8.32 12.40 -0.73
C ARG A 176 -8.58 11.69 -2.05
N GLU A 177 -9.79 11.14 -2.27
CA GLU A 177 -10.18 10.46 -3.51
C GLU A 177 -10.02 11.37 -4.75
N HIS A 178 -10.42 12.65 -4.61
CA HIS A 178 -10.23 13.63 -5.68
C HIS A 178 -8.75 13.89 -6.00
N LEU A 179 -7.92 14.05 -4.99
CA LEU A 179 -6.49 14.31 -5.17
C LEU A 179 -5.71 13.08 -5.66
N GLN A 180 -6.11 11.87 -5.28
CA GLN A 180 -5.58 10.64 -5.88
C GLN A 180 -5.77 10.65 -7.40
N SER A 181 -6.99 10.90 -7.85
CA SER A 181 -7.30 10.97 -9.28
C SER A 181 -6.47 12.05 -10.00
N GLU A 182 -6.26 13.18 -9.34
CA GLU A 182 -5.47 14.30 -9.89
C GLU A 182 -3.97 13.95 -9.99
N ILE A 183 -3.40 13.32 -8.96
CA ILE A 183 -2.00 12.85 -8.96
C ILE A 183 -1.79 11.81 -10.07
N LYS A 184 -2.70 10.82 -10.22
CA LYS A 184 -2.59 9.81 -11.27
C LYS A 184 -2.68 10.43 -12.65
N ARG A 185 -3.60 11.37 -12.86
CA ARG A 185 -3.73 12.12 -14.13
C ARG A 185 -2.45 12.90 -14.48
N ILE A 186 -1.86 13.59 -13.51
CA ILE A 186 -0.60 14.36 -13.71
C ILE A 186 0.54 13.40 -14.03
N GLN A 187 0.66 12.29 -13.28
CA GLN A 187 1.68 11.26 -13.51
C GLN A 187 1.62 10.72 -14.95
N GLN A 188 0.43 10.36 -15.41
CA GLN A 188 0.23 9.83 -16.77
C GLN A 188 0.48 10.86 -17.85
N ALA A 189 -0.02 12.11 -17.67
CA ALA A 189 0.13 13.19 -18.65
C ALA A 189 1.60 13.61 -18.84
N LEU A 190 2.42 13.54 -17.79
CA LEU A 190 3.83 13.96 -17.82
C LEU A 190 4.80 12.77 -17.91
N GLY A 191 4.33 11.52 -17.85
CA GLY A 191 5.17 10.32 -17.84
C GLY A 191 6.10 10.24 -16.61
N LEU A 192 5.64 10.75 -15.47
CA LEU A 192 6.48 10.87 -14.26
C LEU A 192 6.76 9.51 -13.64
N THR A 193 7.99 9.33 -13.15
CA THR A 193 8.31 8.24 -12.22
C THR A 193 8.02 8.72 -10.81
N ILE A 194 7.26 7.93 -10.04
CA ILE A 194 6.87 8.28 -8.67
C ILE A 194 7.21 7.13 -7.73
N LEU A 195 7.89 7.44 -6.63
CA LEU A 195 7.98 6.57 -5.46
C LEU A 195 7.11 7.16 -4.35
N TYR A 196 6.06 6.44 -4.00
CA TYR A 196 5.03 6.86 -3.07
C TYR A 196 5.09 6.04 -1.79
N VAL A 197 5.00 6.67 -0.64
CA VAL A 197 4.93 6.00 0.67
C VAL A 197 3.57 6.26 1.28
N THR A 198 2.90 5.22 1.72
CA THR A 198 1.65 5.31 2.47
C THR A 198 1.47 4.11 3.41
N HIS A 199 0.58 4.27 4.38
CA HIS A 199 0.00 3.17 5.17
C HIS A 199 -1.46 2.90 4.78
N ASP A 200 -2.03 3.72 3.87
CA ASP A 200 -3.40 3.57 3.36
C ASP A 200 -3.42 2.61 2.17
N GLN A 201 -4.19 1.53 2.34
CA GLN A 201 -4.29 0.46 1.35
C GLN A 201 -5.06 0.90 0.09
N ASP A 202 -6.09 1.74 0.27
CA ASP A 202 -6.90 2.24 -0.84
C ASP A 202 -6.05 3.12 -1.76
N GLU A 203 -5.16 3.96 -1.19
CA GLU A 203 -4.20 4.74 -1.97
C GLU A 203 -3.27 3.85 -2.78
N ALA A 204 -2.68 2.84 -2.14
CA ALA A 204 -1.74 1.92 -2.78
C ALA A 204 -2.40 1.13 -3.92
N LEU A 205 -3.60 0.59 -3.70
CA LEU A 205 -4.32 -0.21 -4.69
C LEU A 205 -4.84 0.62 -5.87
N THR A 206 -5.18 1.91 -5.64
CA THR A 206 -5.77 2.79 -6.66
C THR A 206 -4.73 3.46 -7.54
N LEU A 207 -3.61 3.92 -6.96
CA LEU A 207 -2.64 4.77 -7.65
C LEU A 207 -1.56 3.98 -8.37
N SER A 208 -1.19 2.80 -7.88
CA SER A 208 0.08 2.17 -8.21
C SER A 208 0.03 1.31 -9.46
N ASP A 209 1.12 1.29 -10.20
CA ASP A 209 1.41 0.26 -11.19
C ASP A 209 1.95 -0.99 -10.50
N ARG A 210 2.78 -0.80 -9.45
CA ARG A 210 3.23 -1.85 -8.53
C ARG A 210 3.20 -1.36 -7.09
N VAL A 211 2.97 -2.30 -6.17
CA VAL A 211 3.00 -2.09 -4.72
C VAL A 211 4.07 -3.00 -4.12
N ALA A 212 4.96 -2.43 -3.30
CA ALA A 212 5.89 -3.16 -2.45
C ALA A 212 5.38 -3.13 -1.01
N VAL A 213 4.94 -4.27 -0.49
CA VAL A 213 4.44 -4.40 0.88
C VAL A 213 5.63 -4.59 1.82
N PHE A 214 5.79 -3.65 2.75
CA PHE A 214 6.88 -3.63 3.74
C PHE A 214 6.42 -4.12 5.11
N ALA A 215 7.22 -4.97 5.71
CA ALA A 215 7.16 -5.28 7.13
C ALA A 215 8.58 -5.49 7.68
N GLU A 216 8.82 -5.06 8.90
CA GLU A 216 10.06 -5.34 9.64
C GLU A 216 11.35 -4.99 8.89
N GLY A 217 11.32 -3.90 8.13
CA GLY A 217 12.48 -3.42 7.37
C GLY A 217 12.74 -4.13 6.05
N SER A 218 11.85 -5.04 5.61
CA SER A 218 12.00 -5.82 4.38
C SER A 218 10.74 -5.82 3.53
N ILE A 219 10.89 -6.12 2.23
CA ILE A 219 9.77 -6.33 1.32
C ILE A 219 9.22 -7.74 1.51
N GLN A 220 7.92 -7.84 1.83
CA GLN A 220 7.20 -9.10 1.96
C GLN A 220 6.65 -9.60 0.63
N GLN A 221 6.24 -8.67 -0.21
CA GLN A 221 5.76 -8.96 -1.57
C GLN A 221 5.87 -7.69 -2.41
N ILE A 222 6.13 -7.87 -3.70
CA ILE A 222 6.04 -6.81 -4.71
C ILE A 222 5.28 -7.32 -5.92
N GLY A 223 4.33 -6.55 -6.42
CA GLY A 223 3.50 -6.95 -7.57
C GLY A 223 2.50 -5.87 -7.96
N SER A 224 1.69 -6.14 -8.97
CA SER A 224 0.54 -5.28 -9.28
C SER A 224 -0.47 -5.27 -8.13
N PRO A 225 -1.32 -4.23 -7.99
CA PRO A 225 -2.39 -4.20 -7.00
C PRO A 225 -3.23 -5.48 -6.96
N ALA A 226 -3.64 -5.99 -8.12
CA ALA A 226 -4.40 -7.23 -8.22
C ALA A 226 -3.62 -8.46 -7.71
N GLN A 227 -2.31 -8.55 -8.01
CA GLN A 227 -1.48 -9.65 -7.50
C GLN A 227 -1.35 -9.60 -5.96
N ILE A 228 -1.15 -8.41 -5.40
CA ILE A 228 -1.04 -8.23 -3.93
C ILE A 228 -2.34 -8.59 -3.24
N TYR A 229 -3.49 -8.20 -3.81
CA TYR A 229 -4.81 -8.43 -3.23
C TYR A 229 -5.28 -9.87 -3.42
N ASP A 230 -5.25 -10.40 -4.66
CA ASP A 230 -5.83 -11.69 -5.02
C ASP A 230 -4.90 -12.88 -4.72
N ARG A 231 -3.57 -12.66 -4.69
CA ARG A 231 -2.55 -13.70 -4.51
C ARG A 231 -1.47 -13.28 -3.52
N PRO A 232 -1.82 -13.13 -2.24
CA PRO A 232 -0.87 -12.78 -1.21
C PRO A 232 0.22 -13.85 -1.08
N ALA A 233 1.48 -13.41 -0.92
CA ALA A 233 2.63 -14.32 -0.83
C ALA A 233 2.76 -15.00 0.54
N ASN A 234 2.22 -14.39 1.58
CA ASN A 234 2.25 -14.91 2.95
C ASN A 234 1.06 -14.42 3.77
N ALA A 235 0.92 -14.97 4.96
CA ALA A 235 -0.18 -14.65 5.87
C ALA A 235 -0.18 -13.19 6.33
N PHE A 236 1.00 -12.55 6.44
CA PHE A 236 1.09 -11.13 6.77
C PHE A 236 0.43 -10.28 5.66
N VAL A 237 0.81 -10.48 4.41
CA VAL A 237 0.23 -9.73 3.28
C VAL A 237 -1.27 -9.99 3.18
N ALA A 238 -1.71 -11.24 3.35
CA ALA A 238 -3.12 -11.61 3.35
C ALA A 238 -3.92 -10.88 4.42
N GLY A 239 -3.38 -10.75 5.63
CA GLY A 239 -4.04 -10.08 6.74
C GLY A 239 -3.90 -8.55 6.74
N PHE A 240 -2.83 -8.04 6.13
CA PHE A 240 -2.55 -6.61 6.11
C PHE A 240 -3.27 -5.89 4.96
N VAL A 241 -3.41 -6.50 3.77
CA VAL A 241 -4.02 -5.86 2.60
C VAL A 241 -5.49 -6.28 2.47
N GLY A 242 -6.40 -5.33 2.66
CA GLY A 242 -7.85 -5.57 2.69
C GLY A 242 -8.32 -6.35 3.91
N GLU A 243 -9.63 -6.51 4.05
CA GLU A 243 -10.21 -7.42 5.05
C GLU A 243 -10.00 -8.87 4.63
N ASN A 244 -9.71 -9.77 5.58
CA ASN A 244 -9.53 -11.19 5.32
C ASN A 244 -9.99 -12.05 6.49
N ASN A 245 -10.55 -13.22 6.19
CA ASN A 245 -10.79 -14.25 7.18
C ASN A 245 -9.55 -15.11 7.32
N LEU A 246 -8.94 -15.11 8.50
CA LEU A 246 -7.75 -15.90 8.82
C LEU A 246 -8.16 -17.05 9.75
N LEU A 247 -8.17 -18.26 9.23
CA LEU A 247 -8.60 -19.46 9.94
C LEU A 247 -7.38 -20.32 10.29
N ALA A 248 -7.09 -20.45 11.57
CA ALA A 248 -6.01 -21.30 12.05
C ALA A 248 -6.42 -22.78 11.99
N GLY A 249 -5.48 -23.62 11.55
CA GLY A 249 -5.70 -25.06 11.46
C GLY A 249 -4.38 -25.82 11.32
N THR A 250 -4.50 -27.14 11.17
CA THR A 250 -3.35 -28.03 10.91
C THR A 250 -3.50 -28.65 9.53
N LEU A 251 -2.44 -28.67 8.74
CA LEU A 251 -2.42 -29.30 7.43
C LEU A 251 -2.51 -30.81 7.58
N VAL A 252 -3.51 -31.42 6.97
CA VAL A 252 -3.75 -32.89 7.04
C VAL A 252 -3.14 -33.60 5.83
N ALA A 253 -3.33 -33.04 4.63
CA ALA A 253 -2.82 -33.61 3.39
C ALA A 253 -2.51 -32.52 2.37
N ARG A 254 -1.55 -32.80 1.48
CA ARG A 254 -1.19 -31.93 0.35
C ARG A 254 -0.99 -32.77 -0.90
N GLN A 255 -1.59 -32.34 -2.02
CA GLN A 255 -1.40 -32.92 -3.35
C GLN A 255 -1.14 -31.77 -4.35
N GLY A 256 0.14 -31.56 -4.70
CA GLY A 256 0.54 -30.40 -5.48
C GLY A 256 0.25 -29.09 -4.75
N ASP A 257 -0.60 -28.24 -5.36
CA ASP A 257 -1.04 -26.97 -4.75
C ASP A 257 -2.33 -27.13 -3.93
N GLU A 258 -2.99 -28.27 -3.98
CA GLU A 258 -4.16 -28.52 -3.17
C GLU A 258 -3.78 -29.01 -1.77
N CYS A 259 -4.38 -28.42 -0.74
CA CYS A 259 -4.18 -28.84 0.63
C CYS A 259 -5.50 -28.98 1.39
N SER A 260 -5.58 -29.99 2.26
CA SER A 260 -6.69 -30.21 3.20
C SER A 260 -6.26 -29.80 4.58
N ILE A 261 -7.05 -28.93 5.21
CA ILE A 261 -6.73 -28.30 6.50
C ILE A 261 -7.83 -28.70 7.49
N ARG A 262 -7.45 -29.15 8.67
CA ARG A 262 -8.36 -29.29 9.81
C ARG A 262 -8.31 -28.02 10.62
N LEU A 263 -9.41 -27.25 10.61
CA LEU A 263 -9.54 -26.07 11.43
C LEU A 263 -9.54 -26.42 12.92
N ARG A 264 -9.28 -25.45 13.80
CA ARG A 264 -9.30 -25.66 15.27
C ARG A 264 -10.63 -26.21 15.78
N GLY A 265 -11.73 -25.88 15.12
CA GLY A 265 -13.07 -26.40 15.43
C GLY A 265 -13.34 -27.83 14.91
N GLY A 266 -12.36 -28.49 14.27
CA GLY A 266 -12.49 -29.85 13.72
C GLY A 266 -12.99 -29.93 12.28
N GLN A 267 -13.52 -28.84 11.71
CA GLN A 267 -14.01 -28.80 10.33
C GLN A 267 -12.87 -28.98 9.34
N MET A 268 -13.17 -29.61 8.21
CA MET A 268 -12.23 -29.78 7.11
C MET A 268 -12.48 -28.77 6.01
N VAL A 269 -11.44 -28.09 5.56
CA VAL A 269 -11.47 -27.17 4.43
C VAL A 269 -10.33 -27.45 3.46
N THR A 270 -10.54 -27.11 2.19
CA THR A 270 -9.52 -27.18 1.15
C THR A 270 -9.07 -25.79 0.77
N ALA A 271 -7.78 -25.65 0.49
CA ALA A 271 -7.15 -24.38 0.12
C ALA A 271 -6.03 -24.61 -0.92
N THR A 272 -5.56 -23.54 -1.50
CA THR A 272 -4.34 -23.54 -2.34
C THR A 272 -3.12 -23.27 -1.44
N ALA A 273 -2.17 -24.21 -1.45
CA ALA A 273 -0.95 -24.11 -0.65
C ALA A 273 -0.04 -22.99 -1.17
N THR A 274 0.45 -22.14 -0.29
CA THR A 274 1.43 -21.08 -0.59
C THR A 274 2.65 -21.27 0.29
N GLY A 275 3.82 -21.37 -0.36
CA GLY A 275 5.07 -21.66 0.35
C GLY A 275 5.27 -23.14 0.68
N THR A 276 6.25 -23.40 1.54
CA THR A 276 6.61 -24.78 1.95
C THR A 276 5.84 -25.13 3.21
N ILE A 277 4.83 -25.98 3.07
CA ILE A 277 4.04 -26.54 4.17
C ILE A 277 3.92 -28.06 3.98
N ALA A 278 3.96 -28.81 5.07
CA ALA A 278 3.88 -30.26 5.10
C ALA A 278 2.76 -30.77 6.01
N PRO A 279 2.19 -31.96 5.80
CA PRO A 279 1.22 -32.53 6.72
C PRO A 279 1.72 -32.54 8.16
N GLY A 280 0.90 -32.07 9.09
CA GLY A 280 1.23 -31.86 10.49
C GLY A 280 1.59 -30.42 10.87
N ASP A 281 1.92 -29.56 9.87
CA ASP A 281 2.24 -28.17 10.15
C ASP A 281 1.00 -27.36 10.55
N ASP A 282 1.23 -26.41 11.46
CA ASP A 282 0.24 -25.37 11.75
C ASP A 282 0.20 -24.37 10.60
N VAL A 283 -1.00 -24.13 10.09
CA VAL A 283 -1.25 -23.26 8.93
C VAL A 283 -2.38 -22.28 9.20
N ILE A 284 -2.40 -21.22 8.38
CA ILE A 284 -3.46 -20.23 8.32
C ILE A 284 -4.11 -20.32 6.95
N ALA A 285 -5.40 -20.65 6.91
CA ALA A 285 -6.22 -20.54 5.71
C ALA A 285 -6.82 -19.14 5.65
N ALA A 286 -6.59 -18.43 4.55
CA ALA A 286 -7.05 -17.06 4.33
C ALA A 286 -8.07 -17.03 3.19
N VAL A 287 -9.24 -16.43 3.42
CA VAL A 287 -10.28 -16.22 2.40
C VAL A 287 -10.90 -14.84 2.55
N ARG A 288 -11.06 -14.13 1.43
CA ARG A 288 -11.66 -12.78 1.42
C ARG A 288 -13.14 -12.84 1.77
N PRO A 289 -13.69 -11.83 2.51
CA PRO A 289 -15.10 -11.77 2.86
C PRO A 289 -16.05 -11.80 1.66
N GLU A 290 -15.68 -11.20 0.54
CA GLU A 290 -16.46 -11.18 -0.72
C GLU A 290 -16.46 -12.51 -1.47
N HIS A 291 -15.58 -13.45 -1.11
CA HIS A 291 -15.56 -14.80 -1.69
C HIS A 291 -16.31 -15.82 -0.86
N VAL A 292 -16.83 -15.45 0.30
CA VAL A 292 -17.66 -16.31 1.15
C VAL A 292 -19.13 -16.03 0.83
N GLY A 293 -19.83 -17.03 0.32
CA GLY A 293 -21.25 -16.97 0.05
C GLY A 293 -22.09 -17.62 1.15
N THR A 294 -23.38 -17.26 1.19
CA THR A 294 -24.38 -17.79 2.14
C THR A 294 -25.52 -18.47 1.40
N GLY A 295 -26.09 -19.52 1.95
CA GLY A 295 -27.29 -20.16 1.42
C GLY A 295 -27.19 -20.56 -0.05
N ALA A 296 -28.10 -20.02 -0.91
CA ALA A 296 -28.15 -20.31 -2.34
C ALA A 296 -27.03 -19.63 -3.16
N ASP A 297 -26.48 -18.51 -2.66
CA ASP A 297 -25.38 -17.77 -3.33
C ASP A 297 -24.02 -18.41 -3.08
N ARG A 298 -24.00 -19.54 -2.41
CA ARG A 298 -22.79 -20.32 -2.14
C ARG A 298 -22.28 -20.96 -3.43
N PRO A 299 -20.96 -20.86 -3.74
CA PRO A 299 -20.38 -21.54 -4.90
C PRO A 299 -20.61 -23.07 -4.81
N ALA A 300 -20.99 -23.70 -5.91
CA ALA A 300 -21.10 -25.16 -5.99
C ALA A 300 -19.71 -25.83 -5.88
N HIS A 301 -19.65 -27.02 -5.27
CA HIS A 301 -18.42 -27.82 -5.11
C HIS A 301 -17.28 -27.17 -4.33
N CYS A 302 -17.61 -26.44 -3.24
CA CYS A 302 -16.67 -25.68 -2.45
C CYS A 302 -16.69 -26.09 -0.97
N ASN A 303 -15.77 -25.53 -0.21
CA ASN A 303 -15.82 -25.60 1.25
C ASN A 303 -17.20 -25.21 1.75
N THR A 304 -17.78 -25.99 2.62
CA THR A 304 -19.08 -25.67 3.24
C THR A 304 -18.99 -25.91 4.74
N LEU A 305 -19.38 -24.90 5.50
CA LEU A 305 -19.44 -24.96 6.96
C LEU A 305 -20.81 -24.47 7.44
N ASP A 306 -21.31 -25.08 8.50
CA ASP A 306 -22.50 -24.58 9.19
C ASP A 306 -22.11 -23.45 10.15
N ALA A 307 -22.85 -22.35 10.07
CA ALA A 307 -22.56 -21.15 10.82
C ALA A 307 -23.84 -20.51 11.35
N ARG A 308 -23.71 -19.71 12.41
CA ARG A 308 -24.78 -18.89 12.96
C ARG A 308 -24.46 -17.42 12.74
N VAL A 309 -25.44 -16.65 12.30
CA VAL A 309 -25.33 -15.20 12.13
C VAL A 309 -25.26 -14.52 13.50
N ASP A 310 -24.12 -13.93 13.84
CA ASP A 310 -23.90 -13.21 15.10
C ASP A 310 -24.19 -11.72 14.94
N GLU A 311 -23.90 -11.15 13.78
CA GLU A 311 -24.04 -9.72 13.50
C GLU A 311 -24.37 -9.47 12.03
N LEU A 312 -25.27 -8.51 11.77
CA LEU A 312 -25.61 -8.04 10.43
C LEU A 312 -25.58 -6.51 10.42
N VAL A 313 -24.68 -5.92 9.62
CA VAL A 313 -24.53 -4.47 9.49
C VAL A 313 -24.67 -4.05 8.03
N TYR A 314 -25.66 -3.21 7.75
CA TYR A 314 -25.82 -2.59 6.44
C TYR A 314 -24.84 -1.42 6.25
N ARG A 315 -24.10 -1.39 5.16
CA ARG A 315 -23.06 -0.39 4.83
C ARG A 315 -23.40 0.49 3.63
N GLY A 316 -24.61 0.39 3.10
CA GLY A 316 -25.07 1.13 1.92
C GLY A 316 -24.93 0.29 0.66
N ASP A 317 -23.73 0.11 0.16
CA ASP A 317 -23.43 -0.67 -1.05
C ASP A 317 -23.39 -2.19 -0.82
N HIS A 318 -23.18 -2.62 0.43
CA HIS A 318 -23.13 -4.03 0.82
C HIS A 318 -23.63 -4.24 2.26
N SER A 319 -23.88 -5.50 2.61
CA SER A 319 -24.09 -5.93 3.99
C SER A 319 -22.85 -6.67 4.49
N ARG A 320 -22.43 -6.36 5.71
CA ARG A 320 -21.37 -7.04 6.43
C ARG A 320 -22.01 -8.00 7.43
N ILE A 321 -21.75 -9.30 7.27
CA ILE A 321 -22.31 -10.35 8.10
C ILE A 321 -21.15 -11.01 8.84
N ARG A 322 -21.25 -11.06 10.17
CA ARG A 322 -20.36 -11.88 10.99
C ARG A 322 -21.09 -13.15 11.36
N VAL A 323 -20.45 -14.29 11.11
CA VAL A 323 -20.99 -15.60 11.48
C VAL A 323 -20.04 -16.35 12.39
N GLY A 324 -20.56 -16.98 13.44
CA GLY A 324 -19.84 -17.89 14.31
C GLY A 324 -19.85 -19.30 13.73
N LEU A 325 -18.70 -19.97 13.71
CA LEU A 325 -18.56 -21.35 13.26
C LEU A 325 -18.82 -22.34 14.41
N GLU A 326 -19.42 -23.49 14.11
CA GLU A 326 -19.50 -24.60 15.07
C GLU A 326 -18.08 -25.09 15.40
N GLY A 327 -17.77 -25.22 16.68
CA GLY A 327 -16.41 -25.57 17.16
C GLY A 327 -15.49 -24.38 17.39
N GLY A 328 -15.96 -23.14 17.17
CA GLY A 328 -15.23 -21.91 17.46
C GLY A 328 -14.65 -21.22 16.22
N GLY A 329 -14.36 -19.93 16.38
CA GLY A 329 -13.94 -19.04 15.30
C GLY A 329 -15.12 -18.32 14.64
N SER A 330 -14.83 -17.29 13.86
CA SER A 330 -15.84 -16.53 13.12
C SER A 330 -15.36 -16.23 11.71
N LEU A 331 -16.31 -16.01 10.82
CA LEU A 331 -16.10 -15.51 9.47
C LEU A 331 -16.82 -14.17 9.29
N LEU A 332 -16.18 -13.31 8.54
CA LEU A 332 -16.77 -12.11 7.99
C LEU A 332 -17.20 -12.38 6.55
N ILE A 333 -18.40 -11.97 6.18
CA ILE A 333 -18.95 -12.10 4.83
C ILE A 333 -19.33 -10.71 4.33
N ARG A 334 -18.98 -10.41 3.11
CA ARG A 334 -19.41 -9.22 2.40
C ARG A 334 -20.42 -9.63 1.33
N ALA A 335 -21.71 -9.48 1.66
CA ALA A 335 -22.81 -9.85 0.78
C ALA A 335 -23.39 -8.61 0.08
N PRO A 336 -24.06 -8.77 -1.09
CA PRO A 336 -24.91 -7.71 -1.65
C PRO A 336 -25.90 -7.18 -0.61
N SER A 337 -26.40 -5.96 -0.81
CA SER A 337 -27.41 -5.37 0.08
C SER A 337 -28.65 -6.25 0.21
N ALA A 338 -29.13 -6.42 1.44
CA ALA A 338 -30.31 -7.22 1.79
C ALA A 338 -30.20 -8.74 1.46
N PRO A 339 -29.31 -9.47 2.14
CA PRO A 339 -29.05 -10.89 1.83
C PRO A 339 -30.16 -11.86 2.27
N GLY A 340 -31.30 -11.38 2.81
CA GLY A 340 -32.41 -12.24 3.24
C GLY A 340 -32.11 -13.10 4.47
N VAL A 341 -31.10 -12.77 5.27
CA VAL A 341 -30.67 -13.46 6.47
C VAL A 341 -30.94 -12.63 7.73
N ALA A 342 -31.22 -13.31 8.86
CA ALA A 342 -31.48 -12.67 10.14
C ALA A 342 -30.42 -13.04 11.20
N VAL A 343 -30.23 -12.16 12.19
CA VAL A 343 -29.36 -12.42 13.34
C VAL A 343 -29.90 -13.67 14.09
N ALA A 344 -28.99 -14.50 14.57
CA ALA A 344 -29.21 -15.80 15.20
C ALA A 344 -29.68 -16.93 14.26
N GLU A 345 -29.87 -16.65 12.98
CA GLU A 345 -30.16 -17.67 11.96
C GLU A 345 -28.98 -18.60 11.76
N ARG A 346 -29.24 -19.89 11.57
CA ARG A 346 -28.24 -20.88 11.16
C ARG A 346 -28.34 -21.11 9.67
N LEU A 347 -27.22 -21.03 9.00
CA LEU A 347 -27.13 -21.18 7.55
C LEU A 347 -25.76 -21.76 7.13
N PRO A 348 -25.72 -22.50 6.02
CA PRO A 348 -24.44 -22.92 5.44
C PRO A 348 -23.74 -21.73 4.78
N VAL A 349 -22.43 -21.62 5.05
CA VAL A 349 -21.52 -20.68 4.39
C VAL A 349 -20.48 -21.45 3.59
N GLY A 350 -19.97 -20.86 2.52
CA GLY A 350 -18.98 -21.58 1.73
C GLY A 350 -18.19 -20.70 0.76
N TRP A 351 -17.05 -21.22 0.32
CA TRP A 351 -16.13 -20.55 -0.61
C TRP A 351 -15.35 -21.55 -1.47
N CYS A 352 -14.90 -21.12 -2.64
CA CYS A 352 -14.09 -21.98 -3.53
C CYS A 352 -12.65 -22.12 -3.02
N ARG A 353 -12.06 -23.29 -3.27
CA ARG A 353 -10.67 -23.61 -2.92
C ARG A 353 -9.67 -22.62 -3.51
N ASP A 354 -9.83 -22.25 -4.78
CA ASP A 354 -8.95 -21.34 -5.53
C ASP A 354 -8.99 -19.89 -5.02
N ARG A 355 -9.93 -19.56 -4.12
CA ARG A 355 -10.06 -18.30 -3.42
C ARG A 355 -9.63 -18.37 -1.96
N CYS A 356 -9.11 -19.52 -1.53
CA CYS A 356 -8.59 -19.75 -0.19
C CYS A 356 -7.11 -20.16 -0.28
N PHE A 357 -6.24 -19.43 0.43
CA PHE A 357 -4.81 -19.68 0.42
C PHE A 357 -4.34 -20.15 1.79
N ALA A 358 -3.48 -21.16 1.81
CA ALA A 358 -2.88 -21.69 3.04
C ALA A 358 -1.43 -21.28 3.16
N PHE A 359 -1.07 -20.70 4.29
CA PHE A 359 0.26 -20.22 4.62
C PHE A 359 0.81 -20.92 5.87
N PRO A 360 2.14 -21.04 6.04
CA PRO A 360 2.74 -21.39 7.34
C PRO A 360 2.23 -20.43 8.44
N ALA A 361 1.89 -20.97 9.60
CA ALA A 361 1.46 -20.15 10.75
C ALA A 361 2.65 -19.40 11.38
N ALA A 362 3.89 -19.76 11.08
CA ALA A 362 5.10 -19.11 11.61
C ALA A 362 5.16 -17.63 11.18
N GLY A 363 5.24 -16.72 12.17
CA GLY A 363 5.40 -15.27 11.94
C GLY A 363 4.13 -14.43 12.10
N LEU A 364 2.93 -14.99 12.28
CA LEU A 364 1.78 -14.23 12.73
C LEU A 364 1.63 -14.39 14.26
N ALA A 365 1.89 -13.32 15.01
CA ALA A 365 1.22 -13.15 16.28
C ALA A 365 -0.27 -12.96 15.91
N LEU A 366 -1.05 -14.05 15.95
CA LEU A 366 -2.50 -13.97 15.90
C LEU A 366 -2.89 -13.06 17.08
N ALA A 367 -3.19 -11.79 16.78
CA ALA A 367 -3.90 -10.98 17.73
C ALA A 367 -5.13 -11.82 18.11
N SER A 368 -5.15 -12.25 19.36
CA SER A 368 -6.29 -12.92 19.93
C SER A 368 -7.49 -11.99 19.70
N THR A 369 -8.35 -12.32 18.75
CA THR A 369 -9.68 -11.72 18.66
C THR A 369 -10.55 -12.35 19.76
N ASP A 370 -10.04 -12.27 20.97
CA ASP A 370 -10.82 -12.36 22.19
C ASP A 370 -11.21 -10.94 22.57
N THR A 371 -12.19 -10.40 21.91
CA THR A 371 -13.00 -9.35 22.53
C THR A 371 -14.03 -10.06 23.36
N GLY A 372 -13.60 -10.33 24.60
CA GLY A 372 -14.48 -10.71 25.67
C GLY A 372 -15.47 -9.61 26.00
N ALA A 373 -16.61 -10.10 26.48
CA ALA A 373 -17.67 -9.49 27.30
C ALA A 373 -18.32 -8.22 26.77
#